data_47a3a4359056bb4f83e73fffcbed335e
#
_entry.id   47a3a4359056bb4f83e73fffcbed335e
#
_cell.length_a   1.000
_cell.length_b   1.000
_cell.length_c   1.000
_cell.angle_alpha   90.00
_cell.angle_beta   90.00
_cell.angle_gamma   90.00
#
_symmetry.space_group_name_H-M   'P 1'
#
loop_
_entity.id
_entity.type
_entity.pdbx_description
1 polymer ?
#
loop_
_entity_poly.entity_id
_entity_poly.type
_entity_poly.pdbx_seq_one_letter_code
_entity_poly.pdbx_strand_id
1 'polypeptide(L)'
;MELSPTTRTVRAGIEIDRAHGSVVPPIYLSTNYAFASIDTPPAFDYSRAGNPTRSILADTLADLEGGAGAVVTGSGMAAVTLCLAAFVPEGATLMVPHDCYGGSWRLFDALGRKGQYRLVISDITAPDAVARIAAERPALVWIET
;
A
#
# COMPACT_ATOMS: atom_id res chain seq x y z
N MET A 1 -8.36 -11.97 25.60
CA MET A 1 -6.96 -12.37 25.35
C MET A 1 -6.64 -11.96 23.92
N GLU A 2 -5.65 -11.12 23.74
CA GLU A 2 -5.23 -10.65 22.42
C GLU A 2 -4.49 -11.79 21.68
N LEU A 3 -4.84 -12.01 20.40
CA LEU A 3 -4.24 -13.06 19.61
C LEU A 3 -2.84 -12.62 19.15
N SER A 4 -1.89 -13.57 19.11
CA SER A 4 -0.55 -13.32 18.55
C SER A 4 -0.63 -12.96 17.06
N PRO A 5 0.35 -12.21 16.49
CA PRO A 5 0.38 -11.90 15.06
C PRO A 5 0.29 -13.17 14.18
N THR A 6 0.99 -14.24 14.54
CA THR A 6 0.91 -15.53 13.85
C THR A 6 -0.52 -16.09 13.84
N THR A 7 -1.21 -16.05 14.97
CA THR A 7 -2.60 -16.53 15.07
C THR A 7 -3.53 -15.65 14.24
N ARG A 8 -3.37 -14.33 14.27
CA ARG A 8 -4.15 -13.39 13.44
C ARG A 8 -3.97 -13.68 11.95
N THR A 9 -2.73 -13.91 11.51
CA THR A 9 -2.42 -14.28 10.12
C THR A 9 -3.14 -15.54 9.68
N VAL A 10 -3.06 -16.61 10.47
CA VAL A 10 -3.68 -17.90 10.14
C VAL A 10 -5.21 -17.84 10.17
N ARG A 11 -5.79 -17.00 11.01
CA ARG A 11 -7.24 -16.83 11.16
C ARG A 11 -7.85 -15.74 10.29
N ALA A 12 -7.07 -15.07 9.45
CA ALA A 12 -7.55 -14.01 8.57
C ALA A 12 -8.72 -14.48 7.69
N GLY A 13 -9.87 -13.81 7.81
CA GLY A 13 -11.07 -14.14 7.03
C GLY A 13 -11.80 -15.42 7.41
N ILE A 14 -11.36 -16.15 8.47
CA ILE A 14 -12.06 -17.37 8.93
C ILE A 14 -13.43 -17.01 9.52
N GLU A 15 -14.46 -17.80 9.18
CA GLU A 15 -15.83 -17.70 9.70
C GLU A 15 -16.56 -16.38 9.37
N ILE A 16 -16.13 -15.66 8.33
CA ILE A 16 -16.79 -14.41 7.90
C ILE A 16 -17.98 -14.66 6.94
N ASP A 17 -18.05 -15.82 6.30
CA ASP A 17 -19.14 -16.16 5.40
C ASP A 17 -20.44 -16.44 6.16
N ARG A 18 -21.37 -15.49 6.08
CA ARG A 18 -22.69 -15.57 6.69
C ARG A 18 -23.72 -16.27 5.83
N ALA A 19 -23.45 -16.42 4.53
CA ALA A 19 -24.41 -17.01 3.58
C ALA A 19 -24.44 -18.54 3.67
N HIS A 20 -23.25 -19.16 3.78
CA HIS A 20 -23.11 -20.63 3.74
C HIS A 20 -22.30 -21.19 4.90
N GLY A 21 -21.74 -20.34 5.75
CA GLY A 21 -20.95 -20.76 6.91
C GLY A 21 -19.63 -21.43 6.54
N SER A 22 -19.03 -21.08 5.40
CA SER A 22 -17.73 -21.64 5.03
C SER A 22 -16.65 -21.21 6.01
N VAL A 23 -15.78 -22.14 6.39
CA VAL A 23 -14.69 -21.87 7.35
C VAL A 23 -13.66 -20.93 6.74
N VAL A 24 -13.31 -21.13 5.47
CA VAL A 24 -12.40 -20.23 4.72
C VAL A 24 -13.20 -19.23 3.91
N PRO A 25 -12.69 -17.99 3.70
CA PRO A 25 -13.40 -16.99 2.94
C PRO A 25 -13.57 -17.43 1.48
N PRO A 26 -14.77 -17.20 0.88
CA PRO A 26 -14.99 -17.44 -0.54
C PRO A 26 -14.11 -16.52 -1.41
N ILE A 27 -13.78 -16.99 -2.61
CA ILE A 27 -13.15 -16.16 -3.64
C ILE A 27 -14.27 -15.51 -4.47
N TYR A 28 -14.39 -14.19 -4.39
CA TYR A 28 -15.38 -13.43 -5.12
C TYR A 28 -14.84 -12.99 -6.50
N LEU A 29 -15.28 -13.68 -7.55
CA LEU A 29 -14.89 -13.42 -8.94
C LEU A 29 -15.82 -12.39 -9.63
N SER A 30 -16.85 -11.92 -8.93
CA SER A 30 -17.81 -10.96 -9.51
C SER A 30 -17.14 -9.62 -9.82
N THR A 31 -17.46 -9.07 -10.99
CA THR A 31 -17.08 -7.70 -11.37
C THR A 31 -18.03 -6.67 -10.78
N ASN A 32 -19.33 -6.97 -10.76
CA ASN A 32 -20.40 -6.10 -10.30
C ASN A 32 -21.16 -6.75 -9.14
N TYR A 33 -21.83 -5.92 -8.35
CA TYR A 33 -22.64 -6.36 -7.22
C TYR A 33 -24.04 -5.77 -7.35
N ALA A 34 -25.07 -6.51 -6.87
CA ALA A 34 -26.45 -6.08 -6.94
C ALA A 34 -26.77 -4.98 -5.92
N PHE A 35 -27.47 -3.96 -6.36
CA PHE A 35 -28.03 -2.92 -5.50
C PHE A 35 -29.37 -3.37 -4.96
N ALA A 36 -29.62 -3.16 -3.68
CA ALA A 36 -30.95 -3.39 -3.10
C ALA A 36 -31.97 -2.36 -3.60
N SER A 37 -31.54 -1.13 -3.80
CA SER A 37 -32.29 -0.04 -4.44
C SER A 37 -31.33 0.98 -5.02
N ILE A 38 -31.84 1.90 -5.85
CA ILE A 38 -31.04 2.98 -6.44
C ILE A 38 -30.47 3.94 -5.39
N ASP A 39 -31.15 4.07 -4.26
CA ASP A 39 -30.79 5.00 -3.19
C ASP A 39 -29.96 4.33 -2.08
N THR A 40 -29.69 3.03 -2.19
CA THR A 40 -28.95 2.28 -1.15
C THR A 40 -27.76 1.57 -1.79
N PRO A 41 -26.62 2.25 -1.91
CA PRO A 41 -25.42 1.61 -2.45
C PRO A 41 -24.94 0.49 -1.52
N PRO A 42 -24.54 -0.67 -2.08
CA PRO A 42 -23.96 -1.76 -1.31
C PRO A 42 -22.53 -1.41 -0.84
N ALA A 43 -21.99 -2.21 0.07
CA ALA A 43 -20.58 -2.07 0.50
C ALA A 43 -19.58 -2.27 -0.65
N PHE A 44 -19.95 -3.08 -1.64
CA PHE A 44 -19.19 -3.29 -2.87
C PHE A 44 -20.14 -3.13 -4.06
N ASP A 45 -19.76 -2.33 -5.03
CA ASP A 45 -20.50 -2.09 -6.27
C ASP A 45 -19.76 -2.61 -7.51
N TYR A 46 -18.45 -2.40 -7.55
CA TYR A 46 -17.58 -2.76 -8.66
C TYR A 46 -16.19 -3.18 -8.18
N SER A 47 -15.68 -4.32 -8.65
CA SER A 47 -14.43 -4.95 -8.10
C SER A 47 -13.17 -4.11 -8.26
N ARG A 48 -13.11 -3.15 -9.19
CA ARG A 48 -11.98 -2.21 -9.27
C ARG A 48 -11.94 -1.29 -8.04
N ALA A 49 -13.10 -0.80 -7.62
CA ALA A 49 -13.23 0.06 -6.45
C ALA A 49 -13.11 -0.74 -5.14
N GLY A 50 -13.82 -1.87 -5.05
CA GLY A 50 -13.82 -2.73 -3.87
C GLY A 50 -14.18 -4.18 -4.21
N ASN A 51 -13.53 -5.15 -3.53
CA ASN A 51 -13.81 -6.57 -3.69
C ASN A 51 -13.60 -7.28 -2.34
N PRO A 52 -14.54 -8.13 -1.88
CA PRO A 52 -14.43 -8.77 -0.57
C PRO A 52 -13.15 -9.57 -0.38
N THR A 53 -12.71 -10.32 -1.39
CA THR A 53 -11.46 -11.11 -1.31
C THR A 53 -10.24 -10.21 -1.14
N ARG A 54 -10.16 -9.11 -1.90
CA ARG A 54 -9.05 -8.15 -1.77
C ARG A 54 -9.08 -7.42 -0.44
N SER A 55 -10.26 -7.09 0.06
CA SER A 55 -10.43 -6.41 1.35
C SER A 55 -9.93 -7.25 2.52
N ILE A 56 -10.18 -8.58 2.52
CA ILE A 56 -9.65 -9.47 3.55
C ILE A 56 -8.13 -9.37 3.65
N LEU A 57 -7.42 -9.35 2.52
CA LEU A 57 -5.97 -9.20 2.51
C LEU A 57 -5.55 -7.82 3.02
N ALA A 58 -6.20 -6.76 2.54
CA ALA A 58 -5.91 -5.38 2.95
C ALA A 58 -6.10 -5.19 4.45
N ASP A 59 -7.26 -5.62 4.98
CA ASP A 59 -7.60 -5.47 6.39
C ASP A 59 -6.66 -6.28 7.29
N THR A 60 -6.28 -7.50 6.85
CA THR A 60 -5.32 -8.34 7.56
C THR A 60 -3.93 -7.69 7.64
N LEU A 61 -3.43 -7.15 6.53
CA LEU A 61 -2.14 -6.46 6.50
C LEU A 61 -2.18 -5.19 7.37
N ALA A 62 -3.26 -4.40 7.28
CA ALA A 62 -3.43 -3.23 8.12
C ALA A 62 -3.42 -3.59 9.61
N ASP A 63 -4.15 -4.65 10.00
CA ASP A 63 -4.17 -5.12 11.40
C ASP A 63 -2.79 -5.57 11.88
N LEU A 64 -2.05 -6.32 11.06
CA LEU A 64 -0.72 -6.83 11.43
C LEU A 64 0.32 -5.72 11.57
N GLU A 65 0.24 -4.69 10.73
CA GLU A 65 1.13 -3.54 10.72
C GLU A 65 0.69 -2.40 11.66
N GLY A 66 -0.46 -2.54 12.32
CA GLY A 66 -1.04 -1.48 13.16
C GLY A 66 -1.46 -0.25 12.35
N GLY A 67 -1.74 -0.42 11.07
CA GLY A 67 -2.15 0.65 10.15
C GLY A 67 -3.63 0.97 10.22
N ALA A 68 -4.01 2.18 9.80
CA ALA A 68 -5.41 2.59 9.68
C ALA A 68 -6.13 1.95 8.49
N GLY A 69 -5.38 1.38 7.54
CA GLY A 69 -5.87 0.70 6.35
C GLY A 69 -4.71 0.29 5.44
N ALA A 70 -5.01 -0.49 4.41
CA ALA A 70 -4.03 -0.89 3.40
C ALA A 70 -4.63 -0.87 2.00
N VAL A 71 -3.80 -0.64 1.00
CA VAL A 71 -4.15 -0.73 -0.43
C VAL A 71 -3.36 -1.85 -1.06
N VAL A 72 -4.06 -2.84 -1.60
CA VAL A 72 -3.46 -3.96 -2.32
C VAL A 72 -3.34 -3.62 -3.81
N THR A 73 -2.14 -3.76 -4.34
CA THR A 73 -1.84 -3.53 -5.76
C THR A 73 -1.42 -4.83 -6.46
N GLY A 74 -1.42 -4.83 -7.79
CA GLY A 74 -1.09 -6.01 -8.59
C GLY A 74 0.42 -6.36 -8.61
N SER A 75 1.29 -5.49 -8.08
CA SER A 75 2.74 -5.73 -7.96
C SER A 75 3.38 -4.75 -6.99
N GLY A 76 4.58 -5.10 -6.50
CA GLY A 76 5.38 -4.18 -5.66
C GLY A 76 5.69 -2.86 -6.36
N MET A 77 6.03 -2.89 -7.66
CA MET A 77 6.27 -1.65 -8.42
C MET A 77 5.02 -0.79 -8.58
N ALA A 78 3.83 -1.38 -8.64
CA ALA A 78 2.59 -0.63 -8.60
C ALA A 78 2.37 0.03 -7.23
N ALA A 79 2.73 -0.63 -6.13
CA ALA A 79 2.71 -0.05 -4.79
C ALA A 79 3.70 1.13 -4.68
N VAL A 80 4.94 0.96 -5.15
CA VAL A 80 5.93 2.05 -5.20
C VAL A 80 5.39 3.25 -5.98
N THR A 81 4.84 3.02 -7.17
CA THR A 81 4.26 4.08 -8.01
C THR A 81 3.12 4.80 -7.29
N LEU A 82 2.24 4.04 -6.61
CA LEU A 82 1.14 4.61 -5.84
C LEU A 82 1.64 5.49 -4.69
N CYS A 83 2.66 5.04 -3.95
CA CYS A 83 3.27 5.84 -2.88
C CYS A 83 3.84 7.15 -3.42
N LEU A 84 4.56 7.14 -4.55
CA LEU A 84 5.06 8.36 -5.16
C LEU A 84 3.92 9.31 -5.54
N ALA A 85 2.89 8.80 -6.21
CA ALA A 85 1.75 9.59 -6.64
C ALA A 85 0.96 10.20 -5.46
N ALA A 86 0.89 9.49 -4.33
CA ALA A 86 0.15 9.93 -3.15
C ALA A 86 0.92 10.94 -2.29
N PHE A 87 2.26 10.79 -2.19
CA PHE A 87 3.05 11.49 -1.17
C PHE A 87 4.10 12.46 -1.72
N VAL A 88 4.36 12.44 -3.02
CA VAL A 88 5.37 13.32 -3.63
C VAL A 88 4.70 14.30 -4.60
N PRO A 89 4.34 15.52 -4.14
CA PRO A 89 3.81 16.56 -5.01
C PRO A 89 4.79 16.92 -6.14
N GLU A 90 4.27 17.47 -7.24
CA GLU A 90 5.09 17.97 -8.34
C GLU A 90 6.08 19.02 -7.84
N GLY A 91 7.33 18.88 -8.27
CA GLY A 91 8.42 19.77 -7.87
C GLY A 91 8.96 19.57 -6.44
N ALA A 92 8.35 18.69 -5.64
CA ALA A 92 8.84 18.40 -4.30
C ALA A 92 10.16 17.59 -4.34
N THR A 93 10.76 17.37 -3.18
CA THR A 93 11.98 16.55 -3.05
C THR A 93 11.60 15.13 -2.64
N LEU A 94 12.08 14.16 -3.39
CA LEU A 94 12.12 12.74 -3.02
C LEU A 94 13.55 12.38 -2.63
N MET A 95 13.75 11.86 -1.42
CA MET A 95 15.04 11.33 -0.97
C MET A 95 15.00 9.80 -0.96
N VAL A 96 16.01 9.17 -1.57
CA VAL A 96 16.07 7.71 -1.71
C VAL A 96 17.47 7.20 -1.32
N PRO A 97 17.59 5.95 -0.84
CA PRO A 97 18.88 5.36 -0.56
C PRO A 97 19.63 5.05 -1.87
N HIS A 98 20.95 5.04 -1.80
CA HIS A 98 21.81 4.76 -2.95
C HIS A 98 21.77 3.28 -3.39
N ASP A 99 21.30 2.40 -2.53
CA ASP A 99 21.30 0.95 -2.66
C ASP A 99 19.89 0.32 -2.71
N CYS A 100 18.87 1.12 -3.06
CA CYS A 100 17.51 0.63 -3.22
C CYS A 100 17.38 -0.39 -4.36
N TYR A 101 16.27 -1.13 -4.37
CA TYR A 101 15.95 -2.09 -5.42
C TYR A 101 16.05 -1.45 -6.81
N GLY A 102 16.73 -2.13 -7.75
CA GLY A 102 17.00 -1.59 -9.08
C GLY A 102 15.76 -1.22 -9.90
N GLY A 103 14.60 -1.83 -9.61
CA GLY A 103 13.30 -1.42 -10.19
C GLY A 103 12.84 -0.07 -9.66
N SER A 104 12.89 0.11 -8.32
CA SER A 104 12.58 1.38 -7.66
C SER A 104 13.52 2.48 -8.15
N TRP A 105 14.82 2.21 -8.19
CA TRP A 105 15.82 3.13 -8.73
C TRP A 105 15.48 3.64 -10.14
N ARG A 106 15.21 2.72 -11.09
CA ARG A 106 14.87 3.09 -12.46
C ARG A 106 13.62 3.96 -12.54
N LEU A 107 12.62 3.68 -11.71
CA LEU A 107 11.41 4.49 -11.64
C LEU A 107 11.71 5.89 -11.08
N PHE A 108 12.44 5.98 -9.96
CA PHE A 108 12.80 7.25 -9.33
C PHE A 108 13.60 8.15 -10.27
N ASP A 109 14.64 7.61 -10.91
CA ASP A 109 15.46 8.33 -11.86
C ASP A 109 14.66 8.80 -13.10
N ALA A 110 13.84 7.91 -13.67
CA ALA A 110 13.04 8.25 -14.86
C ALA A 110 12.02 9.36 -14.58
N LEU A 111 11.35 9.34 -13.45
CA LEU A 111 10.36 10.35 -13.07
C LEU A 111 11.04 11.66 -12.65
N GLY A 112 12.18 11.60 -11.95
CA GLY A 112 13.00 12.77 -11.62
C GLY A 112 13.51 13.48 -12.88
N ARG A 113 14.03 12.74 -13.87
CA ARG A 113 14.45 13.30 -15.18
C ARG A 113 13.31 13.93 -15.98
N LYS A 114 12.09 13.46 -15.78
CA LYS A 114 10.89 14.07 -16.38
C LYS A 114 10.44 15.34 -15.64
N GLY A 115 11.12 15.73 -14.56
CA GLY A 115 10.80 16.92 -13.80
C GLY A 115 9.63 16.78 -12.82
N GLN A 116 9.17 15.55 -12.54
CA GLN A 116 8.07 15.36 -11.60
C GLN A 116 8.46 15.75 -10.16
N TYR A 117 9.74 15.53 -9.79
CA TYR A 117 10.28 15.90 -8.49
C TYR A 117 11.81 16.04 -8.56
N ARG A 118 12.39 16.67 -7.55
CA ARG A 118 13.84 16.70 -7.33
C ARG A 118 14.25 15.41 -6.61
N LEU A 119 15.06 14.58 -7.29
CA LEU A 119 15.60 13.34 -6.71
C LEU A 119 16.89 13.64 -5.93
N VAL A 120 16.94 13.23 -4.68
CA VAL A 120 18.12 13.28 -3.81
C VAL A 120 18.51 11.86 -3.40
N ILE A 121 19.74 11.48 -3.74
CA ILE A 121 20.29 10.18 -3.38
C ILE A 121 21.12 10.36 -2.11
N SER A 122 20.93 9.50 -1.12
CA SER A 122 21.63 9.60 0.17
C SER A 122 21.98 8.22 0.70
N ASP A 123 23.12 8.13 1.35
CA ASP A 123 23.38 7.04 2.27
C ASP A 123 22.59 7.29 3.56
N ILE A 124 21.51 6.55 3.74
CA ILE A 124 20.63 6.69 4.93
C ILE A 124 21.20 6.02 6.17
N THR A 125 22.29 5.25 6.05
CA THR A 125 23.00 4.62 7.17
C THR A 125 24.12 5.51 7.72
N ALA A 126 24.46 6.58 7.00
CA ALA A 126 25.51 7.50 7.40
C ALA A 126 25.15 8.25 8.70
N PRO A 127 26.13 8.54 9.58
CA PRO A 127 25.89 9.23 10.85
C PRO A 127 25.20 10.60 10.71
N ASP A 128 25.36 11.27 9.57
CA ASP A 128 24.77 12.57 9.26
C ASP A 128 23.44 12.47 8.50
N ALA A 129 22.89 11.27 8.26
CA ALA A 129 21.69 11.07 7.47
C ALA A 129 20.49 11.89 7.97
N VAL A 130 20.26 11.92 9.28
CA VAL A 130 19.15 12.70 9.87
C VAL A 130 19.34 14.20 9.65
N ALA A 131 20.56 14.70 9.78
CA ALA A 131 20.87 16.13 9.52
C ALA A 131 20.64 16.49 8.04
N ARG A 132 20.98 15.59 7.12
CA ARG A 132 20.74 15.75 5.69
C ARG A 132 19.25 15.75 5.35
N ILE A 133 18.47 14.83 5.94
CA ILE A 133 16.99 14.80 5.79
C ILE A 133 16.40 16.14 6.28
N ALA A 134 16.84 16.62 7.44
CA ALA A 134 16.37 17.88 7.99
C ALA A 134 16.72 19.09 7.10
N ALA A 135 17.90 19.09 6.49
CA ALA A 135 18.36 20.16 5.59
C ALA A 135 17.61 20.16 4.25
N GLU A 136 17.43 18.97 3.65
CA GLU A 136 16.77 18.79 2.35
C GLU A 136 15.24 18.90 2.40
N ARG A 137 14.65 18.68 3.57
CA ARG A 137 13.20 18.75 3.83
C ARG A 137 12.37 18.01 2.76
N PRO A 138 12.67 16.73 2.47
CA PRO A 138 11.96 15.99 1.43
C PRO A 138 10.49 15.79 1.79
N ALA A 139 9.63 15.75 0.78
CA ALA A 139 8.23 15.34 0.95
C ALA A 139 8.12 13.86 1.32
N LEU A 140 9.04 13.05 0.81
CA LEU A 140 9.13 11.61 1.11
C LEU A 140 10.60 11.18 1.23
N VAL A 141 10.89 10.40 2.27
CA VAL A 141 12.13 9.62 2.39
C VAL A 141 11.77 8.16 2.14
N TRP A 142 12.32 7.60 1.07
CA TRP A 142 12.17 6.18 0.75
C TRP A 142 13.23 5.37 1.45
N ILE A 143 12.83 4.27 2.10
CA ILE A 143 13.74 3.37 2.82
C ILE A 143 13.41 1.93 2.38
N GLU A 144 14.45 1.18 2.06
CA GLU A 144 14.39 -0.27 1.80
C GLU A 144 15.43 -0.97 2.67
N THR A 145 15.08 -2.13 3.23
CA THR A 145 15.96 -2.95 4.09
C THR A 145 16.22 -4.30 3.45
#